data_917b4e55b83fcd76c7c9525b37d695fe
#
_entry.id   917b4e55b83fcd76c7c9525b37d695fe
#
_cell.length_a   1.000
_cell.length_b   1.000
_cell.length_c   1.000
_cell.angle_alpha   90.00
_cell.angle_beta   90.00
_cell.angle_gamma   90.00
#
_symmetry.space_group_name_H-M   'P 1'
#
loop_
_entity.id
_entity.type
_entity.pdbx_description
1 polymer ?
#
loop_
_entity_poly.entity_id
_entity_poly.type
_entity_poly.pdbx_seq_one_letter_code
_entity_poly.pdbx_strand_id
1 'polypeptide(L)'
;MMFHKTIKAIIGAAAIATFFAGCSASAKVVKNGWYVDYDEAKKAAQKKNKNLLILFSVDDNDEESRTLKEKVFNTKKFVSALSKRFILVNLDFSDSLSGDDEDQSEKQKKEAEERQRKIDYMGYVASLYNVDSIPSVFLATKEGYCAAKVETSDEDLTPEAYIKLIESKTADLDTINTLVDAVRAASGVEKARAIDALSEATDDTRRLLLADLFRTIPSLDPNDETGLVGKYLLLTAVFDASTFYMRRDFDSAIQALISAAEDKRLDGRDRQHAYYYAGELLTTTGSTDYKAVFDYFQKAYDADPESEYAPRIAKMLVALKEEIERTSGDGKQR
;
A
#
# COMPACT_ATOMS: atom_id res chain seq x y z
N MET A 1 -16.25 -8.03 7.52
CA MET A 1 -15.88 -6.99 8.50
C MET A 1 -14.46 -6.47 8.32
N MET A 2 -13.55 -7.24 7.74
CA MET A 2 -12.13 -6.89 7.54
C MET A 2 -11.91 -5.83 6.43
N PHE A 3 -12.58 -5.95 5.28
CA PHE A 3 -12.45 -5.02 4.14
C PHE A 3 -12.87 -3.58 4.43
N HIS A 4 -13.88 -3.37 5.27
CA HIS A 4 -14.34 -2.00 5.62
C HIS A 4 -13.31 -1.19 6.43
N LYS A 5 -12.46 -1.88 7.20
CA LYS A 5 -11.36 -1.22 7.93
C LYS A 5 -10.19 -0.87 7.02
N THR A 6 -9.91 -1.71 6.02
CA THR A 6 -8.81 -1.51 5.07
C THR A 6 -9.05 -0.28 4.18
N ILE A 7 -10.27 -0.09 3.65
CA ILE A 7 -10.60 1.08 2.83
C ILE A 7 -10.56 2.38 3.64
N LYS A 8 -11.06 2.37 4.89
CA LYS A 8 -11.00 3.57 5.75
C LYS A 8 -9.56 3.94 6.14
N ALA A 9 -8.67 2.96 6.31
CA ALA A 9 -7.26 3.21 6.58
C ALA A 9 -6.51 3.75 5.36
N ILE A 10 -6.86 3.30 4.14
CA ILE A 10 -6.24 3.74 2.89
C ILE A 10 -6.70 5.14 2.49
N ILE A 11 -7.97 5.51 2.74
CA ILE A 11 -8.52 6.84 2.41
C ILE A 11 -7.97 7.96 3.32
N GLY A 12 -7.42 7.61 4.49
CA GLY A 12 -6.84 8.58 5.45
C GLY A 12 -5.39 9.00 5.17
N ALA A 13 -4.69 8.39 4.23
CA ALA A 13 -3.28 8.68 3.95
C ALA A 13 -3.12 9.54 2.70
N ALA A 14 -2.59 10.71 2.91
CA ALA A 14 -2.23 11.81 2.02
C ALA A 14 -1.86 11.52 0.56
N ALA A 15 -2.08 12.54 -0.27
CA ALA A 15 -1.73 12.77 -1.67
C ALA A 15 -0.45 12.05 -2.16
N ILE A 16 -0.57 11.28 -3.24
CA ILE A 16 0.60 10.66 -3.90
C ILE A 16 0.72 11.18 -5.33
N ALA A 17 1.93 11.68 -5.59
CA ALA A 17 2.33 12.23 -6.87
C ALA A 17 2.59 11.17 -7.94
N THR A 18 2.43 11.59 -9.19
CA THR A 18 2.70 10.81 -10.40
C THR A 18 4.15 10.36 -10.50
N PHE A 19 4.38 9.04 -10.54
CA PHE A 19 5.68 8.47 -10.86
C PHE A 19 5.98 8.59 -12.35
N PHE A 20 6.90 9.48 -12.72
CA PHE A 20 7.63 9.40 -13.96
C PHE A 20 9.10 9.12 -13.66
N ALA A 21 9.64 8.08 -14.30
CA ALA A 21 11.06 7.77 -14.31
C ALA A 21 11.83 8.95 -14.97
N GLY A 22 12.32 9.85 -14.13
CA GLY A 22 13.25 10.89 -14.51
C GLY A 22 14.59 10.61 -13.87
N CYS A 23 15.63 10.39 -14.67
CA CYS A 23 17.01 10.37 -14.19
C CYS A 23 17.30 11.66 -13.43
N SER A 24 17.39 11.63 -12.12
CA SER A 24 17.91 12.72 -11.31
C SER A 24 19.38 12.48 -10.96
N ALA A 25 20.14 13.56 -11.00
CA ALA A 25 21.53 13.62 -10.62
C ALA A 25 21.72 13.07 -9.19
N SER A 26 22.79 12.28 -8.99
CA SER A 26 23.07 11.49 -7.79
C SER A 26 23.10 12.32 -6.51
N ALA A 27 21.95 12.46 -5.86
CA ALA A 27 21.92 12.68 -4.44
C ALA A 27 22.62 11.48 -3.76
N LYS A 28 23.33 11.73 -2.68
CA LYS A 28 24.09 10.72 -1.94
C LYS A 28 23.12 9.64 -1.45
N VAL A 29 23.03 8.53 -2.19
CA VAL A 29 22.07 7.42 -1.92
C VAL A 29 22.34 6.75 -0.57
N VAL A 30 23.58 6.88 -0.03
CA VAL A 30 24.00 6.30 1.25
C VAL A 30 24.58 7.37 2.15
N LYS A 31 24.01 7.54 3.36
CA LYS A 31 24.50 8.42 4.41
C LYS A 31 24.79 7.58 5.66
N ASN A 32 26.02 7.65 6.18
CA ASN A 32 26.44 6.91 7.38
C ASN A 32 26.19 5.39 7.33
N GLY A 33 26.23 4.76 6.13
CA GLY A 33 25.95 3.33 5.95
C GLY A 33 24.48 2.98 5.71
N TRP A 34 23.59 3.99 5.75
CA TRP A 34 22.15 3.85 5.50
C TRP A 34 21.78 4.37 4.12
N TYR A 35 21.00 3.60 3.38
CA TYR A 35 20.33 4.07 2.18
C TYR A 35 19.23 5.05 2.59
N VAL A 36 19.06 6.12 1.81
CA VAL A 36 18.02 7.14 2.01
C VAL A 36 16.97 7.13 0.90
N ASP A 37 17.05 6.12 0.03
CA ASP A 37 16.13 5.86 -1.06
C ASP A 37 15.76 4.38 -1.04
N TYR A 38 14.46 4.11 -0.98
CA TYR A 38 13.94 2.75 -0.82
C TYR A 38 14.18 1.88 -2.04
N ASP A 39 13.99 2.41 -3.26
CA ASP A 39 14.16 1.63 -4.48
C ASP A 39 15.63 1.31 -4.76
N GLU A 40 16.53 2.26 -4.51
CA GLU A 40 17.97 2.01 -4.58
C GLU A 40 18.43 1.01 -3.53
N ALA A 41 17.84 1.03 -2.34
CA ALA A 41 18.10 0.02 -1.31
C ALA A 41 17.62 -1.36 -1.75
N LYS A 42 16.42 -1.50 -2.34
CA LYS A 42 15.92 -2.78 -2.88
C LYS A 42 16.84 -3.30 -4.00
N LYS A 43 17.24 -2.44 -4.94
CA LYS A 43 18.20 -2.82 -5.98
C LYS A 43 19.53 -3.34 -5.39
N ALA A 44 20.04 -2.65 -4.37
CA ALA A 44 21.25 -3.07 -3.67
C ALA A 44 21.05 -4.39 -2.90
N ALA A 45 19.89 -4.59 -2.28
CA ALA A 45 19.51 -5.80 -1.56
C ALA A 45 19.48 -7.02 -2.51
N GLN A 46 18.80 -6.88 -3.64
CA GLN A 46 18.76 -7.91 -4.67
C GLN A 46 20.14 -8.23 -5.23
N LYS A 47 20.94 -7.20 -5.60
CA LYS A 47 22.29 -7.36 -6.14
C LYS A 47 23.24 -8.04 -5.17
N LYS A 48 23.14 -7.74 -3.86
CA LYS A 48 24.03 -8.28 -2.82
C LYS A 48 23.44 -9.51 -2.14
N ASN A 49 22.25 -9.94 -2.53
CA ASN A 49 21.48 -11.01 -1.90
C ASN A 49 21.37 -10.85 -0.38
N LYS A 50 20.94 -9.64 0.06
CA LYS A 50 20.75 -9.29 1.47
C LYS A 50 19.32 -8.82 1.69
N ASN A 51 18.79 -9.10 2.85
CA ASN A 51 17.50 -8.58 3.29
C ASN A 51 17.58 -7.08 3.63
N LEU A 52 16.44 -6.46 3.85
CA LEU A 52 16.30 -5.04 4.23
C LEU A 52 16.04 -4.91 5.72
N LEU A 53 16.69 -3.94 6.34
CA LEU A 53 16.30 -3.38 7.65
C LEU A 53 15.90 -1.94 7.39
N ILE A 54 14.61 -1.63 7.62
CA ILE A 54 13.99 -0.37 7.25
C ILE A 54 13.63 0.38 8.51
N LEU A 55 14.13 1.59 8.64
CA LEU A 55 13.82 2.56 9.69
C LEU A 55 12.98 3.67 9.09
N PHE A 56 11.82 3.96 9.67
CA PHE A 56 11.05 5.17 9.46
C PHE A 56 11.32 6.11 10.65
N SER A 57 11.76 7.33 10.38
CA SER A 57 12.18 8.27 11.42
C SER A 57 11.84 9.72 11.08
N VAL A 58 11.87 10.57 12.10
CA VAL A 58 11.80 12.02 11.98
C VAL A 58 12.79 12.63 13.01
N ASP A 59 13.65 13.56 12.59
CA ASP A 59 14.69 14.09 13.47
C ASP A 59 14.32 15.42 14.14
N ASP A 60 13.58 16.28 13.40
CA ASP A 60 13.51 17.70 13.76
C ASP A 60 12.65 18.02 14.98
N ASN A 61 11.58 17.25 15.24
CA ASN A 61 10.64 17.53 16.32
C ASN A 61 10.33 16.32 17.21
N ASP A 62 11.09 15.23 17.06
CA ASP A 62 10.90 14.02 17.86
C ASP A 62 12.19 13.64 18.57
N GLU A 63 12.22 13.89 19.89
CA GLU A 63 13.37 13.61 20.73
C GLU A 63 13.66 12.11 20.82
N GLU A 64 12.65 11.27 20.74
CA GLU A 64 12.79 9.81 20.77
C GLU A 64 13.52 9.30 19.52
N SER A 65 13.07 9.66 18.32
CA SER A 65 13.72 9.31 17.06
C SER A 65 15.17 9.78 17.02
N ARG A 66 15.41 11.03 17.43
CA ARG A 66 16.76 11.60 17.47
C ARG A 66 17.66 10.83 18.45
N THR A 67 17.16 10.55 19.64
CA THR A 67 17.89 9.80 20.68
C THR A 67 18.23 8.39 20.21
N LEU A 68 17.28 7.66 19.60
CA LEU A 68 17.49 6.33 19.03
C LEU A 68 18.52 6.36 17.89
N LYS A 69 18.42 7.33 16.99
CA LYS A 69 19.41 7.50 15.91
C LYS A 69 20.81 7.71 16.44
N GLU A 70 21.00 8.63 17.39
CA GLU A 70 22.31 8.96 17.93
C GLU A 70 22.90 7.83 18.76
N LYS A 71 22.11 7.25 19.67
CA LYS A 71 22.60 6.26 20.64
C LYS A 71 22.66 4.85 20.07
N VAL A 72 21.85 4.52 19.06
CA VAL A 72 21.73 3.17 18.52
C VAL A 72 22.09 3.12 17.04
N PHE A 73 21.25 3.68 16.17
CA PHE A 73 21.27 3.39 14.74
C PHE A 73 22.48 3.95 14.00
N ASN A 74 23.00 5.13 14.39
CA ASN A 74 24.18 5.76 13.78
C ASN A 74 25.51 5.30 14.38
N THR A 75 25.49 4.41 15.38
CA THR A 75 26.70 3.91 15.99
C THR A 75 27.47 2.96 15.04
N LYS A 76 28.80 3.07 15.04
CA LYS A 76 29.64 2.14 14.26
C LYS A 76 29.35 0.68 14.61
N LYS A 77 29.05 0.38 15.87
CA LYS A 77 28.73 -0.95 16.36
C LYS A 77 27.49 -1.51 15.67
N PHE A 78 26.39 -0.77 15.69
CA PHE A 78 25.13 -1.17 15.07
C PHE A 78 25.29 -1.36 13.54
N VAL A 79 25.80 -0.34 12.85
CA VAL A 79 25.96 -0.36 11.40
C VAL A 79 26.88 -1.49 10.97
N SER A 80 28.04 -1.69 11.62
CA SER A 80 28.96 -2.75 11.21
C SER A 80 28.47 -4.16 11.53
N ALA A 81 27.66 -4.35 12.57
CA ALA A 81 27.06 -5.64 12.88
C ALA A 81 25.99 -6.01 11.84
N LEU A 82 25.04 -5.10 11.58
CA LEU A 82 23.86 -5.41 10.78
C LEU A 82 24.07 -5.28 9.28
N SER A 83 24.96 -4.40 8.80
CA SER A 83 25.29 -4.29 7.36
C SER A 83 25.90 -5.55 6.75
N LYS A 84 26.34 -6.51 7.57
CA LYS A 84 26.79 -7.83 7.09
C LYS A 84 25.63 -8.65 6.54
N ARG A 85 24.44 -8.55 7.14
CA ARG A 85 23.23 -9.33 6.82
C ARG A 85 22.16 -8.52 6.07
N PHE A 86 22.09 -7.23 6.31
CA PHE A 86 21.06 -6.35 5.81
C PHE A 86 21.60 -5.22 4.95
N ILE A 87 20.79 -4.71 4.06
CA ILE A 87 20.87 -3.36 3.55
C ILE A 87 20.06 -2.50 4.51
N LEU A 88 20.70 -1.49 5.08
CA LEU A 88 20.09 -0.58 6.05
C LEU A 88 19.43 0.56 5.28
N VAL A 89 18.16 0.84 5.54
CA VAL A 89 17.37 1.89 4.88
C VAL A 89 16.78 2.80 5.94
N ASN A 90 17.01 4.11 5.82
CA ASN A 90 16.37 5.12 6.66
C ASN A 90 15.52 6.05 5.80
N LEU A 91 14.20 5.99 5.99
CA LEU A 91 13.22 6.88 5.41
C LEU A 91 12.90 7.97 6.44
N ASP A 92 13.55 9.11 6.27
CA ASP A 92 13.53 10.22 7.20
C ASP A 92 12.54 11.29 6.75
N PHE A 93 11.53 11.54 7.56
CA PHE A 93 10.45 12.49 7.30
C PHE A 93 10.73 13.91 7.80
N SER A 94 11.93 14.22 8.30
CA SER A 94 12.28 15.53 8.84
C SER A 94 12.01 16.67 7.86
N ASP A 95 12.35 16.48 6.58
CA ASP A 95 12.12 17.49 5.53
C ASP A 95 10.64 17.80 5.28
N SER A 96 9.71 16.94 5.74
CA SER A 96 8.26 17.17 5.59
C SER A 96 7.73 18.28 6.49
N LEU A 97 8.50 18.68 7.49
CA LEU A 97 8.14 19.70 8.48
C LEU A 97 8.65 21.10 8.12
N SER A 98 9.44 21.21 7.04
CA SER A 98 9.96 22.51 6.57
C SER A 98 8.86 23.28 5.84
N GLY A 99 8.52 24.49 6.34
CA GLY A 99 7.55 25.36 5.67
C GLY A 99 8.07 25.91 4.33
N ASP A 100 7.15 26.22 3.42
CA ASP A 100 7.47 26.90 2.17
C ASP A 100 7.51 28.40 2.40
N ASP A 101 8.61 29.06 2.03
CA ASP A 101 8.69 30.52 1.96
C ASP A 101 7.97 31.00 0.68
N GLU A 102 7.12 32.03 0.80
CA GLU A 102 6.27 32.53 -0.30
C GLU A 102 7.04 33.15 -1.47
N ASP A 103 8.32 33.53 -1.29
CA ASP A 103 9.13 34.27 -2.28
C ASP A 103 10.29 33.41 -2.83
N GLN A 104 9.97 32.34 -3.57
CA GLN A 104 10.95 31.38 -4.06
C GLN A 104 11.33 31.62 -5.54
N SER A 105 12.64 31.51 -5.84
CA SER A 105 13.14 31.46 -7.20
C SER A 105 12.69 30.16 -7.93
N GLU A 106 12.67 30.15 -9.26
CA GLU A 106 12.32 28.97 -10.09
C GLU A 106 13.16 27.72 -9.73
N LYS A 107 14.41 27.89 -9.32
CA LYS A 107 15.28 26.80 -8.86
C LYS A 107 14.79 26.24 -7.53
N GLN A 108 14.45 27.09 -6.58
CA GLN A 108 13.93 26.69 -5.26
C GLN A 108 12.57 26.00 -5.39
N LYS A 109 11.70 26.47 -6.31
CA LYS A 109 10.42 25.80 -6.60
C LYS A 109 10.62 24.37 -7.10
N LYS A 110 11.57 24.15 -8.04
CA LYS A 110 11.90 22.80 -8.53
C LYS A 110 12.45 21.90 -7.43
N GLU A 111 13.33 22.45 -6.59
CA GLU A 111 13.89 21.70 -5.45
C GLU A 111 12.80 21.35 -4.42
N ALA A 112 11.83 22.25 -4.19
CA ALA A 112 10.68 22.00 -3.33
C ALA A 112 9.76 20.92 -3.92
N GLU A 113 9.46 20.97 -5.23
CA GLU A 113 8.68 19.94 -5.91
C GLU A 113 9.36 18.56 -5.90
N GLU A 114 10.68 18.50 -6.05
CA GLU A 114 11.43 17.24 -5.95
C GLU A 114 11.41 16.69 -4.52
N ARG A 115 11.54 17.56 -3.53
CA ARG A 115 11.44 17.22 -2.12
C ARG A 115 10.04 16.68 -1.80
N GLN A 116 8.99 17.38 -2.23
CA GLN A 116 7.61 16.95 -2.02
C GLN A 116 7.35 15.58 -2.64
N ARG A 117 7.76 15.35 -3.89
CA ARG A 117 7.65 14.04 -4.53
C ARG A 117 8.34 12.92 -3.74
N LYS A 118 9.49 13.21 -3.16
CA LYS A 118 10.21 12.24 -2.33
C LYS A 118 9.46 11.95 -1.02
N ILE A 119 8.91 12.98 -0.37
CA ILE A 119 8.10 12.83 0.84
C ILE A 119 6.84 12.01 0.54
N ASP A 120 6.14 12.32 -0.54
CA ASP A 120 4.94 11.59 -0.99
C ASP A 120 5.26 10.11 -1.25
N TYR A 121 6.40 9.83 -1.88
CA TYR A 121 6.85 8.46 -2.10
C TYR A 121 7.19 7.74 -0.80
N MET A 122 7.89 8.38 0.12
CA MET A 122 8.18 7.81 1.44
C MET A 122 6.89 7.55 2.22
N GLY A 123 5.91 8.47 2.15
CA GLY A 123 4.57 8.29 2.72
C GLY A 123 3.83 7.09 2.13
N TYR A 124 3.93 6.91 0.81
CA TYR A 124 3.40 5.71 0.15
C TYR A 124 4.06 4.43 0.66
N VAL A 125 5.40 4.39 0.73
CA VAL A 125 6.11 3.23 1.29
C VAL A 125 5.69 2.98 2.74
N ALA A 126 5.59 4.02 3.56
CA ALA A 126 5.14 3.91 4.94
C ALA A 126 3.72 3.34 5.04
N SER A 127 2.82 3.72 4.15
CA SER A 127 1.46 3.17 4.11
C SER A 127 1.44 1.67 3.77
N LEU A 128 2.31 1.21 2.86
CA LEU A 128 2.45 -0.20 2.53
C LEU A 128 2.96 -1.05 3.71
N TYR A 129 3.85 -0.48 4.53
CA TYR A 129 4.34 -1.10 5.76
C TYR A 129 3.37 -0.94 6.94
N ASN A 130 2.26 -0.21 6.76
CA ASN A 130 1.31 0.14 7.81
C ASN A 130 2.03 0.75 9.02
N VAL A 131 2.82 1.80 8.76
CA VAL A 131 3.52 2.55 9.80
C VAL A 131 2.50 3.35 10.59
N ASP A 132 2.32 3.03 11.85
CA ASP A 132 1.36 3.64 12.78
C ASP A 132 2.00 4.65 13.73
N SER A 133 3.31 4.58 13.87
CA SER A 133 4.12 5.43 14.75
C SER A 133 5.55 5.58 14.21
N ILE A 134 6.23 6.66 14.59
CA ILE A 134 7.62 6.92 14.26
C ILE A 134 8.34 7.19 15.60
N PRO A 135 9.51 6.56 15.86
CA PRO A 135 10.28 5.69 14.98
C PRO A 135 9.69 4.28 14.84
N SER A 136 9.78 3.67 13.66
CA SER A 136 9.41 2.28 13.43
C SER A 136 10.47 1.54 12.64
N VAL A 137 10.72 0.27 13.00
CA VAL A 137 11.71 -0.59 12.34
C VAL A 137 11.06 -1.86 11.82
N PHE A 138 11.40 -2.22 10.56
CA PHE A 138 10.90 -3.41 9.91
C PHE A 138 12.02 -4.27 9.34
N LEU A 139 11.82 -5.58 9.38
CA LEU A 139 12.59 -6.55 8.62
C LEU A 139 11.82 -6.94 7.37
N ALA A 140 12.48 -6.89 6.22
CA ALA A 140 11.87 -7.27 4.96
C ALA A 140 12.84 -8.09 4.10
N THR A 141 12.29 -8.88 3.18
CA THR A 141 13.07 -9.59 2.18
C THR A 141 13.76 -8.62 1.23
N LYS A 142 14.67 -9.11 0.40
CA LYS A 142 15.33 -8.31 -0.64
C LYS A 142 14.36 -7.74 -1.70
N GLU A 143 13.15 -8.30 -1.80
CA GLU A 143 12.06 -7.82 -2.64
C GLU A 143 11.27 -6.69 -1.97
N GLY A 144 11.40 -6.53 -0.65
CA GLY A 144 10.67 -5.55 0.14
C GLY A 144 9.42 -6.13 0.81
N TYR A 145 9.22 -7.45 0.84
CA TYR A 145 8.10 -8.06 1.54
C TYR A 145 8.37 -8.08 3.04
N CYS A 146 7.46 -7.49 3.82
CA CYS A 146 7.61 -7.37 5.25
C CYS A 146 7.50 -8.72 5.95
N ALA A 147 8.48 -9.04 6.78
CA ALA A 147 8.49 -10.24 7.61
C ALA A 147 8.13 -9.95 9.06
N ALA A 148 8.63 -8.82 9.61
CA ALA A 148 8.37 -8.45 10.99
C ALA A 148 8.46 -6.95 11.22
N LYS A 149 7.64 -6.40 12.11
CA LYS A 149 7.88 -5.14 12.80
C LYS A 149 8.71 -5.43 14.05
N VAL A 150 9.72 -4.62 14.29
CA VAL A 150 10.55 -4.71 15.48
C VAL A 150 9.97 -3.76 16.52
N GLU A 151 9.22 -4.32 17.47
CA GLU A 151 8.66 -3.52 18.57
C GLU A 151 9.77 -3.21 19.59
N THR A 152 9.85 -1.95 20.00
CA THR A 152 10.83 -1.47 20.96
C THR A 152 10.18 -1.16 22.30
N SER A 153 10.97 -1.30 23.37
CA SER A 153 10.63 -0.79 24.70
C SER A 153 11.63 0.29 25.11
N ASP A 154 11.28 1.11 26.08
CA ASP A 154 12.17 2.16 26.63
C ASP A 154 13.48 1.59 27.21
N GLU A 155 13.55 0.28 27.45
CA GLU A 155 14.72 -0.43 27.96
C GLU A 155 15.76 -0.76 26.87
N ASP A 156 15.40 -0.70 25.58
CA ASP A 156 16.21 -1.16 24.44
C ASP A 156 17.11 -0.09 23.82
N LEU A 157 17.46 0.96 24.56
CA LEU A 157 18.19 2.11 24.05
C LEU A 157 19.71 1.90 23.87
N THR A 158 20.17 0.66 23.74
CA THR A 158 21.58 0.36 23.44
C THR A 158 21.72 -0.39 22.10
N PRO A 159 22.83 -0.19 21.37
CA PRO A 159 23.07 -0.93 20.14
C PRO A 159 23.01 -2.44 20.31
N GLU A 160 23.50 -2.98 21.43
CA GLU A 160 23.53 -4.40 21.73
C GLU A 160 22.13 -4.98 21.97
N ALA A 161 21.30 -4.28 22.75
CA ALA A 161 19.92 -4.71 23.02
C ALA A 161 19.12 -4.70 21.72
N TYR A 162 19.25 -3.64 20.93
CA TYR A 162 18.52 -3.52 19.67
C TYR A 162 18.96 -4.55 18.61
N ILE A 163 20.27 -4.86 18.53
CA ILE A 163 20.79 -5.93 17.66
C ILE A 163 20.15 -7.27 18.07
N LYS A 164 20.11 -7.61 19.37
CA LYS A 164 19.47 -8.84 19.85
C LYS A 164 17.99 -8.90 19.53
N LEU A 165 17.29 -7.77 19.65
CA LEU A 165 15.89 -7.66 19.31
C LEU A 165 15.66 -7.94 17.80
N ILE A 166 16.47 -7.35 16.93
CA ILE A 166 16.45 -7.65 15.49
C ILE A 166 16.75 -9.12 15.22
N GLU A 167 17.75 -9.68 15.89
CA GLU A 167 18.14 -11.09 15.74
C GLU A 167 17.03 -12.04 16.18
N SER A 168 16.23 -11.68 17.20
CA SER A 168 15.08 -12.48 17.64
C SER A 168 13.98 -12.61 16.59
N LYS A 169 13.91 -11.66 15.62
CA LYS A 169 12.94 -11.62 14.52
C LYS A 169 13.45 -12.26 13.22
N THR A 170 14.67 -12.81 13.22
CA THR A 170 15.21 -13.40 11.99
C THR A 170 14.54 -14.70 11.58
N ALA A 171 13.94 -15.44 12.51
CA ALA A 171 13.15 -16.63 12.16
C ALA A 171 11.92 -16.31 11.33
N ASP A 172 11.23 -15.20 11.65
CA ASP A 172 10.10 -14.71 10.85
C ASP A 172 10.57 -14.36 9.42
N LEU A 173 11.73 -13.69 9.32
CA LEU A 173 12.33 -13.32 8.04
C LEU A 173 12.74 -14.56 7.22
N ASP A 174 13.29 -15.58 7.84
CA ASP A 174 13.68 -16.83 7.19
C ASP A 174 12.45 -17.59 6.67
N THR A 175 11.35 -17.55 7.42
CA THR A 175 10.06 -18.12 6.99
C THR A 175 9.55 -17.42 5.73
N ILE A 176 9.48 -16.09 5.71
CA ILE A 176 9.05 -15.33 4.52
C ILE A 176 9.99 -15.54 3.35
N ASN A 177 11.32 -15.56 3.55
CA ASN A 177 12.28 -15.86 2.48
C ASN A 177 12.04 -17.25 1.86
N THR A 178 11.76 -18.26 2.69
CA THR A 178 11.46 -19.62 2.21
C THR A 178 10.22 -19.64 1.31
N LEU A 179 9.16 -18.91 1.69
CA LEU A 179 7.94 -18.79 0.88
C LEU A 179 8.18 -17.99 -0.41
N VAL A 180 9.00 -16.96 -0.37
CA VAL A 180 9.41 -16.19 -1.58
C VAL A 180 10.20 -17.10 -2.54
N ASP A 181 11.09 -17.95 -2.02
CA ASP A 181 11.84 -18.91 -2.85
C ASP A 181 10.90 -19.97 -3.45
N ALA A 182 9.87 -20.42 -2.71
CA ALA A 182 8.83 -21.30 -3.25
C ALA A 182 8.04 -20.63 -4.38
N VAL A 183 7.63 -19.37 -4.23
CA VAL A 183 6.98 -18.56 -5.30
C VAL A 183 7.87 -18.47 -6.53
N ARG A 184 9.18 -18.27 -6.33
CA ARG A 184 10.15 -18.14 -7.42
C ARG A 184 10.37 -19.46 -8.17
N ALA A 185 10.37 -20.59 -7.46
CA ALA A 185 10.58 -21.92 -8.03
C ALA A 185 9.33 -22.47 -8.75
N ALA A 186 8.13 -22.04 -8.36
CA ALA A 186 6.87 -22.54 -8.89
C ALA A 186 6.46 -21.84 -10.21
N SER A 187 5.57 -22.46 -10.97
CA SER A 187 4.96 -21.94 -12.19
C SER A 187 3.47 -22.32 -12.30
N GLY A 188 2.72 -21.61 -13.13
CA GLY A 188 1.29 -21.89 -13.36
C GLY A 188 0.50 -21.89 -12.04
N VAL A 189 -0.43 -22.82 -11.94
CA VAL A 189 -1.35 -23.01 -10.79
C VAL A 189 -0.59 -23.17 -9.46
N GLU A 190 0.53 -23.91 -9.46
CA GLU A 190 1.34 -24.09 -8.24
C GLU A 190 2.00 -22.77 -7.78
N LYS A 191 2.33 -21.88 -8.70
CA LYS A 191 2.80 -20.54 -8.33
C LYS A 191 1.69 -19.69 -7.72
N ALA A 192 0.45 -19.80 -8.22
CA ALA A 192 -0.69 -19.13 -7.60
C ALA A 192 -0.89 -19.60 -6.14
N ARG A 193 -0.81 -20.93 -5.88
CA ARG A 193 -0.85 -21.49 -4.52
C ARG A 193 0.29 -21.00 -3.64
N ALA A 194 1.51 -20.91 -4.18
CA ALA A 194 2.68 -20.43 -3.42
C ALA A 194 2.54 -18.94 -3.07
N ILE A 195 1.97 -18.12 -3.97
CA ILE A 195 1.66 -16.71 -3.70
C ILE A 195 0.61 -16.59 -2.59
N ASP A 196 -0.43 -17.43 -2.61
CA ASP A 196 -1.45 -17.45 -1.55
C ASP A 196 -0.84 -17.83 -0.19
N ALA A 197 0.01 -18.87 -0.15
CA ALA A 197 0.73 -19.26 1.06
C ALA A 197 1.61 -18.13 1.62
N LEU A 198 2.31 -17.39 0.76
CA LEU A 198 3.08 -16.21 1.15
C LEU A 198 2.16 -15.10 1.68
N SER A 199 1.01 -14.88 1.05
CA SER A 199 0.00 -13.92 1.49
C SER A 199 -0.54 -14.25 2.88
N GLU A 200 -0.88 -15.51 3.13
CA GLU A 200 -1.40 -15.96 4.43
C GLU A 200 -0.36 -15.89 5.57
N ALA A 201 0.93 -16.03 5.24
CA ALA A 201 2.02 -15.84 6.19
C ALA A 201 2.38 -14.37 6.43
N THR A 202 1.91 -13.46 5.58
CA THR A 202 2.15 -12.02 5.70
C THR A 202 1.02 -11.39 6.53
N ASP A 203 1.37 -10.48 7.43
CA ASP A 203 0.41 -9.70 8.21
C ASP A 203 -0.62 -9.01 7.28
N ASP A 204 -1.90 -9.14 7.59
CA ASP A 204 -3.01 -8.65 6.77
C ASP A 204 -2.86 -7.18 6.36
N THR A 205 -2.33 -6.36 7.28
CA THR A 205 -2.16 -4.91 7.07
C THR A 205 -1.04 -4.57 6.10
N ARG A 206 -0.17 -5.56 5.78
CA ARG A 206 1.02 -5.42 4.91
C ARG A 206 0.95 -6.26 3.65
N ARG A 207 -0.16 -6.97 3.41
CA ARG A 207 -0.35 -7.81 2.20
C ARG A 207 -0.23 -7.02 0.90
N LEU A 208 -0.49 -5.72 0.91
CA LEU A 208 -0.35 -4.88 -0.28
C LEU A 208 1.10 -4.76 -0.79
N LEU A 209 2.10 -5.07 0.05
CA LEU A 209 3.49 -5.24 -0.41
C LEU A 209 3.64 -6.36 -1.44
N LEU A 210 2.69 -7.31 -1.50
CA LEU A 210 2.64 -8.43 -2.43
C LEU A 210 1.79 -8.15 -3.68
N ALA A 211 1.27 -6.94 -3.86
CA ALA A 211 0.30 -6.61 -4.92
C ALA A 211 0.78 -6.99 -6.33
N ASP A 212 2.08 -6.85 -6.61
CA ASP A 212 2.64 -7.23 -7.91
C ASP A 212 2.56 -8.74 -8.15
N LEU A 213 2.68 -9.56 -7.11
CA LEU A 213 2.47 -11.01 -7.20
C LEU A 213 0.99 -11.32 -7.40
N PHE A 214 0.09 -10.67 -6.67
CA PHE A 214 -1.36 -10.88 -6.78
C PHE A 214 -1.88 -10.63 -8.18
N ARG A 215 -1.40 -9.58 -8.86
CA ARG A 215 -1.76 -9.27 -10.26
C ARG A 215 -1.37 -10.38 -11.25
N THR A 216 -0.45 -11.27 -10.90
CA THR A 216 -0.06 -12.38 -11.76
C THR A 216 -1.00 -13.57 -11.66
N ILE A 217 -1.75 -13.73 -10.56
CA ILE A 217 -2.58 -14.91 -10.28
C ILE A 217 -3.60 -15.20 -11.39
N PRO A 218 -4.36 -14.21 -11.94
CA PRO A 218 -5.33 -14.49 -12.99
C PRO A 218 -4.74 -15.08 -14.28
N SER A 219 -3.46 -14.79 -14.56
CA SER A 219 -2.75 -15.34 -15.71
C SER A 219 -2.05 -16.67 -15.40
N LEU A 220 -1.71 -16.93 -14.14
CA LEU A 220 -1.13 -18.19 -13.68
C LEU A 220 -2.18 -19.29 -13.59
N ASP A 221 -3.43 -18.92 -13.32
CA ASP A 221 -4.57 -19.82 -13.16
C ASP A 221 -5.77 -19.31 -13.98
N PRO A 222 -5.71 -19.41 -15.33
CA PRO A 222 -6.74 -18.87 -16.20
C PRO A 222 -8.11 -19.55 -16.06
N ASN A 223 -8.13 -20.80 -15.57
CA ASN A 223 -9.36 -21.59 -15.39
C ASN A 223 -9.88 -21.56 -13.95
N ASP A 224 -9.19 -20.82 -13.04
CA ASP A 224 -9.50 -20.77 -11.62
C ASP A 224 -9.54 -22.16 -10.93
N GLU A 225 -8.58 -23.02 -11.28
CA GLU A 225 -8.46 -24.36 -10.68
C GLU A 225 -8.17 -24.32 -9.18
N THR A 226 -7.62 -23.20 -8.70
CA THR A 226 -7.33 -22.96 -7.28
C THR A 226 -8.49 -22.38 -6.50
N GLY A 227 -9.45 -21.72 -7.16
CA GLY A 227 -10.47 -20.88 -6.53
C GLY A 227 -9.93 -19.59 -5.93
N LEU A 228 -8.68 -19.18 -6.29
CA LEU A 228 -8.01 -18.00 -5.72
C LEU A 228 -8.17 -16.74 -6.58
N VAL A 229 -8.52 -16.92 -7.86
CA VAL A 229 -8.51 -15.82 -8.83
C VAL A 229 -9.46 -14.70 -8.41
N GLY A 230 -10.69 -15.02 -7.99
CA GLY A 230 -11.66 -14.03 -7.53
C GLY A 230 -11.14 -13.19 -6.36
N LYS A 231 -10.63 -13.87 -5.30
CA LYS A 231 -10.03 -13.22 -4.13
C LYS A 231 -8.99 -12.16 -4.51
N TYR A 232 -8.08 -12.50 -5.40
CA TYR A 232 -6.97 -11.60 -5.76
C TYR A 232 -7.35 -10.58 -6.83
N LEU A 233 -8.32 -10.86 -7.69
CA LEU A 233 -8.91 -9.86 -8.60
C LEU A 233 -9.57 -8.73 -7.81
N LEU A 234 -10.43 -9.04 -6.83
CA LEU A 234 -11.07 -8.02 -6.02
C LEU A 234 -10.05 -7.23 -5.19
N LEU A 235 -9.11 -7.92 -4.53
CA LEU A 235 -8.09 -7.29 -3.69
C LEU A 235 -7.24 -6.29 -4.49
N THR A 236 -6.78 -6.69 -5.68
CA THR A 236 -5.96 -5.81 -6.54
C THR A 236 -6.78 -4.68 -7.14
N ALA A 237 -8.04 -4.92 -7.53
CA ALA A 237 -8.92 -3.88 -8.03
C ALA A 237 -9.19 -2.79 -6.99
N VAL A 238 -9.44 -3.17 -5.73
CA VAL A 238 -9.61 -2.22 -4.62
C VAL A 238 -8.33 -1.43 -4.36
N PHE A 239 -7.16 -2.08 -4.41
CA PHE A 239 -5.88 -1.40 -4.26
C PHE A 239 -5.61 -0.40 -5.39
N ASP A 240 -5.82 -0.82 -6.65
CA ASP A 240 -5.63 0.02 -7.82
C ASP A 240 -6.61 1.20 -7.80
N ALA A 241 -7.88 0.95 -7.48
CA ALA A 241 -8.89 2.01 -7.32
C ALA A 241 -8.48 3.03 -6.26
N SER A 242 -7.98 2.59 -5.10
CA SER A 242 -7.48 3.47 -4.06
C SER A 242 -6.29 4.31 -4.53
N THR A 243 -5.37 3.70 -5.28
CA THR A 243 -4.19 4.39 -5.84
C THR A 243 -4.60 5.46 -6.87
N PHE A 244 -5.54 5.14 -7.78
CA PHE A 244 -6.08 6.08 -8.74
C PHE A 244 -6.87 7.20 -8.07
N TYR A 245 -7.69 6.87 -7.06
CA TYR A 245 -8.44 7.85 -6.28
C TYR A 245 -7.53 8.90 -5.64
N MET A 246 -6.44 8.49 -5.01
CA MET A 246 -5.45 9.40 -4.43
C MET A 246 -4.82 10.33 -5.47
N ARG A 247 -4.70 9.88 -6.71
CA ARG A 247 -4.23 10.70 -7.85
C ARG A 247 -5.31 11.57 -8.46
N ARG A 248 -6.54 11.53 -7.92
CA ARG A 248 -7.75 12.15 -8.47
C ARG A 248 -8.13 11.65 -9.87
N ASP A 249 -7.64 10.47 -10.23
CA ASP A 249 -8.03 9.76 -11.46
C ASP A 249 -9.22 8.85 -11.15
N PHE A 250 -10.38 9.47 -10.99
CA PHE A 250 -11.59 8.79 -10.56
C PHE A 250 -12.12 7.81 -11.61
N ASP A 251 -11.96 8.14 -12.88
CA ASP A 251 -12.40 7.27 -13.98
C ASP A 251 -11.63 5.94 -13.96
N SER A 252 -10.30 6.00 -13.86
CA SER A 252 -9.45 4.81 -13.75
C SER A 252 -9.75 4.02 -12.46
N ALA A 253 -10.05 4.71 -11.36
CA ALA A 253 -10.40 4.07 -10.09
C ALA A 253 -11.70 3.26 -10.22
N ILE A 254 -12.75 3.84 -10.81
CA ILE A 254 -14.02 3.17 -11.05
C ILE A 254 -13.83 2.01 -12.04
N GLN A 255 -13.08 2.24 -13.14
CA GLN A 255 -12.84 1.24 -14.16
C GLN A 255 -12.09 0.01 -13.63
N ALA A 256 -11.15 0.17 -12.69
CA ALA A 256 -10.46 -0.94 -12.04
C ALA A 256 -11.45 -1.88 -11.33
N LEU A 257 -12.40 -1.31 -10.58
CA LEU A 257 -13.44 -2.07 -9.87
C LEU A 257 -14.41 -2.75 -10.84
N ILE A 258 -14.85 -2.04 -11.90
CA ILE A 258 -15.77 -2.58 -12.90
C ILE A 258 -15.11 -3.76 -13.65
N SER A 259 -13.84 -3.59 -14.06
CA SER A 259 -13.11 -4.65 -14.78
C SER A 259 -13.00 -5.93 -13.96
N ALA A 260 -12.82 -5.81 -12.64
CA ALA A 260 -12.86 -6.97 -11.75
C ALA A 260 -14.27 -7.56 -11.65
N ALA A 261 -15.31 -6.73 -11.48
CA ALA A 261 -16.69 -7.18 -11.36
C ALA A 261 -17.20 -7.92 -12.59
N GLU A 262 -16.70 -7.58 -13.78
CA GLU A 262 -17.06 -8.22 -15.06
C GLU A 262 -16.30 -9.53 -15.32
N ASP A 263 -15.26 -9.84 -14.54
CA ASP A 263 -14.57 -11.14 -14.64
C ASP A 263 -15.48 -12.27 -14.14
N LYS A 264 -15.64 -13.31 -14.97
CA LYS A 264 -16.54 -14.42 -14.68
C LYS A 264 -16.11 -15.28 -13.51
N ARG A 265 -14.82 -15.19 -13.12
CA ARG A 265 -14.23 -15.93 -11.99
C ARG A 265 -14.50 -15.26 -10.65
N LEU A 266 -15.03 -14.02 -10.63
CA LEU A 266 -15.54 -13.43 -9.41
C LEU A 266 -16.85 -14.12 -9.01
N ASP A 267 -16.97 -14.53 -7.74
CA ASP A 267 -18.24 -15.01 -7.22
C ASP A 267 -19.27 -13.85 -7.05
N GLY A 268 -20.51 -14.19 -6.72
CA GLY A 268 -21.58 -13.22 -6.59
C GLY A 268 -21.29 -12.17 -5.50
N ARG A 269 -20.75 -12.60 -4.37
CA ARG A 269 -20.43 -11.73 -3.23
C ARG A 269 -19.31 -10.74 -3.55
N ASP A 270 -18.23 -11.21 -4.12
CA ASP A 270 -17.08 -10.38 -4.49
C ASP A 270 -17.44 -9.41 -5.63
N ARG A 271 -18.25 -9.88 -6.59
CA ARG A 271 -18.82 -9.04 -7.66
C ARG A 271 -19.73 -7.94 -7.10
N GLN A 272 -20.57 -8.27 -6.10
CA GLN A 272 -21.37 -7.31 -5.38
C GLN A 272 -20.50 -6.21 -4.75
N HIS A 273 -19.42 -6.60 -4.08
CA HIS A 273 -18.49 -5.65 -3.46
C HIS A 273 -17.84 -4.74 -4.50
N ALA A 274 -17.38 -5.28 -5.62
CA ALA A 274 -16.73 -4.49 -6.67
C ALA A 274 -17.67 -3.42 -7.26
N TYR A 275 -18.91 -3.79 -7.62
CA TYR A 275 -19.92 -2.83 -8.10
C TYR A 275 -20.35 -1.84 -7.03
N TYR A 276 -20.50 -2.30 -5.78
CA TYR A 276 -20.83 -1.44 -4.65
C TYR A 276 -19.77 -0.34 -4.46
N TYR A 277 -18.49 -0.71 -4.47
CA TYR A 277 -17.40 0.25 -4.34
C TYR A 277 -17.32 1.21 -5.53
N ALA A 278 -17.59 0.74 -6.75
CA ALA A 278 -17.67 1.62 -7.92
C ALA A 278 -18.78 2.68 -7.77
N GLY A 279 -19.96 2.29 -7.27
CA GLY A 279 -21.06 3.20 -6.99
C GLY A 279 -20.75 4.20 -5.86
N GLU A 280 -20.16 3.72 -4.74
CA GLU A 280 -19.72 4.62 -3.64
C GLU A 280 -18.67 5.61 -4.13
N LEU A 281 -17.71 5.15 -4.94
CA LEU A 281 -16.65 5.99 -5.48
C LEU A 281 -17.22 7.09 -6.37
N LEU A 282 -18.12 6.74 -7.31
CA LEU A 282 -18.79 7.72 -8.17
C LEU A 282 -19.59 8.74 -7.36
N THR A 283 -20.27 8.31 -6.30
CA THR A 283 -20.99 9.23 -5.38
C THR A 283 -20.02 10.19 -4.70
N THR A 284 -18.85 9.69 -4.25
CA THR A 284 -17.86 10.50 -3.53
C THR A 284 -17.21 11.56 -4.41
N THR A 285 -17.20 11.39 -5.73
CA THR A 285 -16.69 12.41 -6.67
C THR A 285 -17.61 13.64 -6.79
N GLY A 286 -18.78 13.62 -6.16
CA GLY A 286 -19.81 14.66 -6.29
C GLY A 286 -20.57 14.58 -7.62
N SER A 287 -20.54 13.42 -8.28
CA SER A 287 -21.30 13.21 -9.51
C SER A 287 -22.78 13.43 -9.30
N THR A 288 -23.41 14.20 -10.19
CA THR A 288 -24.87 14.40 -10.27
C THR A 288 -25.55 13.41 -11.22
N ASP A 289 -24.79 12.49 -11.82
CA ASP A 289 -25.34 11.38 -12.61
C ASP A 289 -25.89 10.29 -11.70
N TYR A 290 -27.02 10.59 -11.07
CA TYR A 290 -27.71 9.65 -10.17
C TYR A 290 -28.10 8.35 -10.88
N LYS A 291 -28.28 8.39 -12.21
CA LYS A 291 -28.61 7.21 -12.99
C LYS A 291 -27.41 6.25 -13.06
N ALA A 292 -26.22 6.76 -13.34
CA ALA A 292 -25.01 5.93 -13.36
C ALA A 292 -24.72 5.33 -11.96
N VAL A 293 -24.92 6.12 -10.89
CA VAL A 293 -24.80 5.64 -9.50
C VAL A 293 -25.82 4.53 -9.24
N PHE A 294 -27.09 4.73 -9.63
CA PHE A 294 -28.14 3.71 -9.51
C PHE A 294 -27.78 2.43 -10.25
N ASP A 295 -27.29 2.52 -11.48
CA ASP A 295 -26.94 1.35 -12.31
C ASP A 295 -25.84 0.50 -11.65
N TYR A 296 -24.85 1.11 -10.97
CA TYR A 296 -23.83 0.34 -10.24
C TYR A 296 -24.39 -0.34 -8.99
N PHE A 297 -25.22 0.36 -8.20
CA PHE A 297 -25.84 -0.28 -7.02
C PHE A 297 -26.87 -1.35 -7.42
N GLN A 298 -27.56 -1.20 -8.57
CA GLN A 298 -28.44 -2.24 -9.09
C GLN A 298 -27.65 -3.47 -9.47
N LYS A 299 -26.52 -3.33 -10.22
CA LYS A 299 -25.62 -4.44 -10.54
C LYS A 299 -25.05 -5.10 -9.26
N ALA A 300 -24.76 -4.31 -8.24
CA ALA A 300 -24.30 -4.85 -6.96
C ALA A 300 -25.41 -5.67 -6.27
N TYR A 301 -26.66 -5.18 -6.26
CA TYR A 301 -27.79 -5.93 -5.72
C TYR A 301 -28.03 -7.24 -6.46
N ASP A 302 -28.04 -7.16 -7.80
CA ASP A 302 -28.31 -8.32 -8.67
C ASP A 302 -27.23 -9.41 -8.59
N ALA A 303 -25.99 -9.04 -8.24
CA ALA A 303 -24.86 -9.96 -8.11
C ALA A 303 -25.01 -10.92 -6.92
N ASP A 304 -25.57 -10.47 -5.79
CA ASP A 304 -25.85 -11.31 -4.62
C ASP A 304 -27.01 -10.72 -3.79
N PRO A 305 -28.27 -10.98 -4.20
CA PRO A 305 -29.46 -10.42 -3.54
C PRO A 305 -29.75 -11.02 -2.17
N GLU A 306 -29.11 -12.15 -1.82
CA GLU A 306 -29.29 -12.83 -0.53
C GLU A 306 -28.18 -12.47 0.49
N SER A 307 -27.22 -11.62 0.10
CA SER A 307 -26.13 -11.22 0.98
C SER A 307 -26.57 -10.37 2.17
N GLU A 308 -25.77 -10.31 3.20
CA GLU A 308 -25.96 -9.41 4.34
C GLU A 308 -25.96 -7.91 3.95
N TYR A 309 -25.41 -7.55 2.80
CA TYR A 309 -25.36 -6.19 2.26
C TYR A 309 -26.58 -5.84 1.40
N ALA A 310 -27.29 -6.82 0.84
CA ALA A 310 -28.42 -6.59 -0.06
C ALA A 310 -29.51 -5.68 0.53
N PRO A 311 -29.93 -5.79 1.81
CA PRO A 311 -30.91 -4.86 2.39
C PRO A 311 -30.45 -3.40 2.45
N ARG A 312 -29.16 -3.17 2.64
CA ARG A 312 -28.56 -1.82 2.62
C ARG A 312 -28.56 -1.26 1.21
N ILE A 313 -28.14 -2.06 0.23
CA ILE A 313 -28.12 -1.65 -1.18
C ILE A 313 -29.53 -1.35 -1.67
N ALA A 314 -30.52 -2.17 -1.32
CA ALA A 314 -31.93 -1.92 -1.66
C ALA A 314 -32.44 -0.56 -1.15
N LYS A 315 -32.09 -0.17 0.07
CA LYS A 315 -32.44 1.15 0.61
C LYS A 315 -31.79 2.29 -0.19
N MET A 316 -30.53 2.13 -0.61
CA MET A 316 -29.84 3.12 -1.43
C MET A 316 -30.50 3.26 -2.81
N LEU A 317 -30.91 2.14 -3.43
CA LEU A 317 -31.63 2.15 -4.70
C LEU A 317 -32.96 2.90 -4.63
N VAL A 318 -33.72 2.73 -3.53
CA VAL A 318 -34.96 3.49 -3.32
C VAL A 318 -34.68 5.00 -3.25
N ALA A 319 -33.70 5.42 -2.45
CA ALA A 319 -33.35 6.83 -2.32
C ALA A 319 -32.87 7.45 -3.63
N LEU A 320 -32.04 6.71 -4.39
CA LEU A 320 -31.54 7.16 -5.70
C LEU A 320 -32.68 7.29 -6.73
N LYS A 321 -33.65 6.38 -6.70
CA LYS A 321 -34.81 6.46 -7.59
C LYS A 321 -35.64 7.71 -7.33
N GLU A 322 -35.92 8.06 -6.08
CA GLU A 322 -36.58 9.28 -5.69
C GLU A 322 -35.82 10.52 -6.18
N GLU A 323 -34.50 10.52 -6.07
CA GLU A 323 -33.66 11.64 -6.53
C GLU A 323 -33.65 11.78 -8.05
N ILE A 324 -33.60 10.66 -8.81
CA ILE A 324 -33.72 10.64 -10.26
C ILE A 324 -35.07 11.20 -10.71
N GLU A 325 -36.19 10.82 -10.05
CA GLU A 325 -37.51 11.30 -10.36
C GLU A 325 -37.62 12.81 -10.09
N ARG A 326 -37.08 13.29 -8.97
CA ARG A 326 -37.05 14.72 -8.60
C ARG A 326 -36.30 15.56 -9.62
N THR A 327 -35.08 15.15 -10.00
CA THR A 327 -34.23 15.88 -10.96
C THR A 327 -34.80 15.86 -12.38
N SER A 328 -35.48 14.76 -12.76
CA SER A 328 -36.16 14.63 -14.08
C SER A 328 -37.44 15.44 -14.17
N GLY A 329 -38.14 15.71 -13.04
CA GLY A 329 -39.36 16.49 -12.95
C GLY A 329 -39.14 18.00 -13.06
N ASP A 330 -38.07 18.52 -12.45
CA ASP A 330 -37.70 19.94 -12.51
C ASP A 330 -37.32 20.45 -13.91
N GLY A 331 -36.85 19.53 -14.80
CA GLY A 331 -36.51 19.85 -16.20
C GLY A 331 -37.74 20.07 -17.10
N LYS A 332 -38.98 19.75 -16.64
CA LYS A 332 -40.23 19.94 -17.40
C LYS A 332 -41.00 21.24 -17.04
N GLN A 333 -40.50 21.98 -16.06
CA GLN A 333 -41.16 23.25 -15.62
C GLN A 333 -40.39 24.54 -16.03
N ARG A 334 -39.37 24.43 -16.88
CA ARG A 334 -38.65 25.62 -17.42
C ARG A 334 -38.84 25.78 -18.92
#